data_484389f5ea52f320c80ac146e809b717
#
_entry.id   484389f5ea52f320c80ac146e809b717
#
_cell.length_a   1.000
_cell.length_b   1.000
_cell.length_c   1.000
_cell.angle_alpha   90.00
_cell.angle_beta   90.00
_cell.angle_gamma   90.00
#
_symmetry.space_group_name_H-M   'P 1'
#
loop_
_entity.id
_entity.type
_entity.pdbx_description
1 polymer ?
#
loop_
_entity_poly.entity_id
_entity_poly.type
_entity_poly.pdbx_seq_one_letter_code
_entity_poly.pdbx_strand_id
1 'polypeptide(L)'
;AEDKLAVNIGLEILKIVPGRISTEVDARLSYDTQATVEKARKLIALYNAAGISNDRILIKIASTWQGIRAAEILEKEGINCNLTLLFSEAQARACAEAGVYLISPFVGRILDWYKANTDKKEYAPAEDPGVISVTKIYNYYKEYGYKTVVMGASFRNVGEIIELAGCDRLTIAPALLKELQENSTALVRKLDYKGEVKAKPQPLTEAEFYWQHNSDAM
;
A
#
# COMPACT_ATOMS: atom_id res chain seq x y z
N ALA A 1 -5.74 20.41 16.66
CA ALA A 1 -6.31 21.12 15.50
C ALA A 1 -6.15 20.32 14.21
N GLU A 2 -4.94 19.84 13.91
CA GLU A 2 -4.60 19.10 12.66
C GLU A 2 -5.43 17.84 12.47
N ASP A 3 -5.54 16.99 13.50
CA ASP A 3 -6.32 15.75 13.45
C ASP A 3 -7.79 16.00 13.08
N LYS A 4 -8.38 17.03 13.67
CA LYS A 4 -9.76 17.39 13.39
C LYS A 4 -9.94 17.93 11.97
N LEU A 5 -8.97 18.65 11.45
CA LEU A 5 -8.98 19.13 10.07
C LEU A 5 -8.95 17.94 9.10
N ALA A 6 -8.04 17.00 9.30
CA ALA A 6 -7.93 15.80 8.48
C ALA A 6 -9.22 14.99 8.50
N VAL A 7 -9.82 14.78 9.67
CA VAL A 7 -11.11 14.08 9.82
C VAL A 7 -12.24 14.85 9.13
N ASN A 8 -12.32 16.17 9.29
CA ASN A 8 -13.37 16.97 8.64
C ASN A 8 -13.30 16.87 7.11
N ILE A 9 -12.10 16.92 6.53
CA ILE A 9 -11.90 16.70 5.08
C ILE A 9 -12.36 15.28 4.71
N GLY A 10 -11.97 14.29 5.49
CA GLY A 10 -12.39 12.91 5.28
C GLY A 10 -13.90 12.73 5.32
N LEU A 11 -14.59 13.40 6.23
CA LEU A 11 -16.05 13.37 6.33
C LEU A 11 -16.72 13.93 5.08
N GLU A 12 -16.21 15.02 4.50
CA GLU A 12 -16.74 15.58 3.25
C GLU A 12 -16.53 14.62 2.08
N ILE A 13 -15.34 13.99 1.98
CA ILE A 13 -15.06 13.00 0.94
C ILE A 13 -16.00 11.79 1.07
N LEU A 14 -16.25 11.31 2.28
CA LEU A 14 -17.12 10.16 2.54
C LEU A 14 -18.57 10.36 2.14
N LYS A 15 -19.03 11.62 2.02
CA LYS A 15 -20.34 11.92 1.47
C LYS A 15 -20.44 11.66 -0.04
N ILE A 16 -19.31 11.67 -0.72
CA ILE A 16 -19.21 11.58 -2.19
C ILE A 16 -18.86 10.17 -2.63
N VAL A 17 -17.89 9.52 -1.93
CA VAL A 17 -17.42 8.20 -2.30
C VAL A 17 -18.15 7.10 -1.55
N PRO A 18 -18.54 5.99 -2.22
CA PRO A 18 -19.22 4.88 -1.57
C PRO A 18 -18.29 3.96 -0.77
N GLY A 19 -16.98 4.02 -1.04
CA GLY A 19 -15.98 3.14 -0.45
C GLY A 19 -15.34 3.70 0.81
N ARG A 20 -14.10 3.28 1.05
CA ARG A 20 -13.28 3.69 2.18
C ARG A 20 -12.40 4.88 1.81
N ILE A 21 -12.00 5.63 2.83
CA ILE A 21 -10.93 6.62 2.71
C ILE A 21 -9.76 6.24 3.59
N SER A 22 -8.57 6.70 3.24
CA SER A 22 -7.38 6.59 4.08
C SER A 22 -7.10 7.94 4.76
N THR A 23 -6.89 7.91 6.08
CA THR A 23 -6.44 9.06 6.86
C THR A 23 -5.10 8.71 7.47
N GLU A 24 -4.07 9.50 7.15
CA GLU A 24 -2.69 9.20 7.49
C GLU A 24 -2.32 9.76 8.88
N VAL A 25 -1.62 8.95 9.67
CA VAL A 25 -0.99 9.42 10.90
C VAL A 25 0.20 10.30 10.57
N ASP A 26 0.54 11.23 11.46
CA ASP A 26 1.66 12.14 11.29
C ASP A 26 2.98 11.38 11.00
N ALA A 27 3.67 11.76 9.93
CA ALA A 27 4.92 11.12 9.51
C ALA A 27 6.01 11.17 10.59
N ARG A 28 5.96 12.14 11.49
CA ARG A 28 6.90 12.25 12.62
C ARG A 28 6.80 11.08 13.60
N LEU A 29 5.68 10.33 13.57
CA LEU A 29 5.44 9.15 14.41
C LEU A 29 5.92 7.83 13.77
N SER A 30 6.52 7.88 12.58
CA SER A 30 6.84 6.69 11.78
C SER A 30 7.74 5.67 12.50
N TYR A 31 8.52 6.09 13.47
CA TYR A 31 9.43 5.23 14.26
C TYR A 31 8.98 5.06 15.72
N ASP A 32 7.77 5.44 16.05
CA ASP A 32 7.18 5.30 17.39
C ASP A 32 5.87 4.50 17.30
N THR A 33 5.95 3.22 17.65
CA THR A 33 4.81 2.30 17.61
C THR A 33 3.68 2.77 18.51
N GLN A 34 3.97 3.12 19.75
CA GLN A 34 2.96 3.51 20.73
C GLN A 34 2.24 4.78 20.33
N ALA A 35 2.99 5.82 19.96
CA ALA A 35 2.43 7.09 19.53
C ALA A 35 1.59 6.93 18.23
N THR A 36 2.01 6.07 17.31
CA THR A 36 1.23 5.74 16.11
C THR A 36 -0.10 5.08 16.46
N VAL A 37 -0.11 4.11 17.38
CA VAL A 37 -1.34 3.44 17.83
C VAL A 37 -2.28 4.44 18.50
N GLU A 38 -1.78 5.28 19.38
CA GLU A 38 -2.58 6.30 20.08
C GLU A 38 -3.19 7.32 19.09
N LYS A 39 -2.40 7.77 18.12
CA LYS A 39 -2.89 8.68 17.06
C LYS A 39 -3.97 8.02 16.21
N ALA A 40 -3.78 6.78 15.80
CA ALA A 40 -4.77 6.04 15.02
C ALA A 40 -6.08 5.88 15.77
N ARG A 41 -6.04 5.49 17.03
CA ARG A 41 -7.23 5.38 17.90
C ARG A 41 -7.96 6.71 18.04
N LYS A 42 -7.21 7.80 18.18
CA LYS A 42 -7.78 9.16 18.24
C LYS A 42 -8.51 9.53 16.95
N LEU A 43 -7.91 9.28 15.80
CA LEU A 43 -8.53 9.54 14.50
C LEU A 43 -9.82 8.74 14.32
N ILE A 44 -9.80 7.46 14.65
CA ILE A 44 -10.99 6.59 14.62
C ILE A 44 -12.07 7.09 15.56
N ALA A 45 -11.72 7.50 16.78
CA ALA A 45 -12.69 8.06 17.72
C ALA A 45 -13.37 9.32 17.19
N LEU A 46 -12.63 10.19 16.50
CA LEU A 46 -13.19 11.38 15.85
C LEU A 46 -14.18 11.03 14.73
N TYR A 47 -13.86 10.01 13.91
CA TYR A 47 -14.78 9.53 12.87
C TYR A 47 -16.02 8.87 13.49
N ASN A 48 -15.87 8.04 14.52
CA ASN A 48 -16.98 7.39 15.18
C ASN A 48 -17.91 8.43 15.84
N ALA A 49 -17.37 9.45 16.48
CA ALA A 49 -18.16 10.57 17.05
C ALA A 49 -18.97 11.33 15.99
N ALA A 50 -18.53 11.32 14.74
CA ALA A 50 -19.25 11.90 13.60
C ALA A 50 -20.19 10.90 12.91
N GLY A 51 -20.39 9.70 13.47
CA GLY A 51 -21.30 8.68 12.95
C GLY A 51 -20.72 7.79 11.84
N ILE A 52 -19.42 7.82 11.62
CA ILE A 52 -18.73 6.98 10.62
C ILE A 52 -18.18 5.73 11.30
N SER A 53 -18.51 4.56 10.78
CA SER A 53 -18.02 3.27 11.27
C SER A 53 -16.62 2.93 10.75
N ASN A 54 -15.93 2.04 11.45
CA ASN A 54 -14.55 1.65 11.12
C ASN A 54 -14.41 1.05 9.73
N ASP A 55 -15.43 0.41 9.18
CA ASP A 55 -15.43 -0.19 7.86
C ASP A 55 -15.36 0.82 6.70
N ARG A 56 -15.53 2.11 6.99
CA ARG A 56 -15.38 3.21 6.02
C ARG A 56 -14.00 3.88 6.06
N ILE A 57 -13.12 3.49 6.98
CA ILE A 57 -11.84 4.15 7.23
C ILE A 57 -10.69 3.16 7.12
N LEU A 58 -9.59 3.61 6.52
CA LEU A 58 -8.28 3.00 6.64
C LEU A 58 -7.35 3.99 7.33
N ILE A 59 -6.65 3.55 8.36
CA ILE A 59 -5.57 4.36 8.95
C ILE A 59 -4.31 4.11 8.12
N LYS A 60 -3.78 5.16 7.52
CA LYS A 60 -2.59 5.08 6.67
C LYS A 60 -1.34 5.32 7.52
N ILE A 61 -0.39 4.38 7.43
CA ILE A 61 0.80 4.31 8.28
C ILE A 61 2.02 4.01 7.40
N ALA A 62 3.15 4.67 7.65
CA ALA A 62 4.41 4.37 6.98
C ALA A 62 4.88 2.94 7.30
N SER A 63 5.38 2.22 6.29
CA SER A 63 5.81 0.82 6.42
C SER A 63 7.22 0.68 7.02
N THR A 64 7.49 1.39 8.10
CA THR A 64 8.63 1.12 8.98
C THR A 64 8.35 -0.13 9.81
N TRP A 65 9.36 -0.74 10.42
CA TRP A 65 9.13 -1.84 11.36
C TRP A 65 8.14 -1.43 12.47
N GLN A 66 8.34 -0.24 13.05
CA GLN A 66 7.48 0.29 14.10
C GLN A 66 6.06 0.55 13.62
N GLY A 67 5.90 1.07 12.41
CA GLY A 67 4.59 1.30 11.79
C GLY A 67 3.86 -0.01 11.52
N ILE A 68 4.56 -1.04 11.07
CA ILE A 68 3.99 -2.38 10.84
C ILE A 68 3.55 -3.01 12.17
N ARG A 69 4.33 -2.86 13.24
CA ARG A 69 3.92 -3.34 14.59
C ARG A 69 2.69 -2.59 15.10
N ALA A 70 2.61 -1.28 14.87
CA ALA A 70 1.41 -0.50 15.21
C ALA A 70 0.18 -1.01 14.45
N ALA A 71 0.31 -1.26 13.15
CA ALA A 71 -0.76 -1.80 12.33
C ALA A 71 -1.22 -3.18 12.81
N GLU A 72 -0.31 -4.06 13.23
CA GLU A 72 -0.66 -5.37 13.81
C GLU A 72 -1.56 -5.23 15.05
N ILE A 73 -1.25 -4.28 15.92
CA ILE A 73 -2.07 -3.99 17.11
C ILE A 73 -3.46 -3.50 16.69
N LEU A 74 -3.50 -2.52 15.80
CA LEU A 74 -4.74 -1.88 15.35
C LEU A 74 -5.67 -2.85 14.60
N GLU A 75 -5.12 -3.70 13.75
CA GLU A 75 -5.91 -4.71 13.02
C GLU A 75 -6.60 -5.69 13.98
N LYS A 76 -5.94 -6.08 15.07
CA LYS A 76 -6.55 -6.91 16.12
C LYS A 76 -7.68 -6.20 16.87
N GLU A 77 -7.70 -4.87 16.85
CA GLU A 77 -8.75 -4.05 17.43
C GLU A 77 -9.90 -3.74 16.44
N GLY A 78 -9.85 -4.26 15.23
CA GLY A 78 -10.84 -3.98 14.19
C GLY A 78 -10.64 -2.63 13.48
N ILE A 79 -9.45 -2.05 13.58
CA ILE A 79 -9.04 -0.83 12.87
C ILE A 79 -8.17 -1.24 11.69
N ASN A 80 -8.74 -1.15 10.49
CA ASN A 80 -8.02 -1.54 9.28
C ASN A 80 -7.00 -0.48 8.87
N CYS A 81 -5.83 -0.94 8.40
CA CYS A 81 -4.70 -0.09 8.06
C CYS A 81 -4.32 -0.20 6.58
N ASN A 82 -3.80 0.91 6.05
CA ASN A 82 -3.17 1.03 4.74
C ASN A 82 -1.69 1.36 4.96
N LEU A 83 -0.80 0.41 4.72
CA LEU A 83 0.65 0.58 4.89
C LEU A 83 1.25 1.19 3.63
N THR A 84 1.79 2.40 3.77
CA THR A 84 2.34 3.22 2.69
C THR A 84 3.85 3.35 2.78
N LEU A 85 4.45 4.07 1.82
CA LEU A 85 5.91 4.18 1.68
C LEU A 85 6.55 2.79 1.64
N LEU A 86 5.98 1.94 0.81
CA LEU A 86 6.36 0.55 0.67
C LEU A 86 7.11 0.38 -0.67
N PHE A 87 8.36 -0.04 -0.58
CA PHE A 87 9.30 -0.15 -1.70
C PHE A 87 9.95 -1.53 -1.80
N SER A 88 10.22 -2.20 -0.66
CA SER A 88 10.95 -3.45 -0.61
C SER A 88 10.05 -4.66 -0.39
N GLU A 89 10.54 -5.83 -0.82
CA GLU A 89 9.86 -7.11 -0.54
C GLU A 89 9.78 -7.41 0.97
N ALA A 90 10.80 -7.00 1.74
CA ALA A 90 10.81 -7.16 3.19
C ALA A 90 9.65 -6.42 3.86
N GLN A 91 9.37 -5.17 3.43
CA GLN A 91 8.22 -4.41 3.92
C GLN A 91 6.91 -5.12 3.57
N ALA A 92 6.75 -5.55 2.33
CA ALA A 92 5.54 -6.25 1.88
C ALA A 92 5.31 -7.53 2.68
N ARG A 93 6.35 -8.33 2.89
CA ARG A 93 6.30 -9.57 3.65
C ARG A 93 5.92 -9.31 5.11
N ALA A 94 6.59 -8.39 5.78
CA ALA A 94 6.29 -8.04 7.17
C ALA A 94 4.86 -7.51 7.37
N CYS A 95 4.33 -6.73 6.42
CA CYS A 95 2.95 -6.27 6.43
C CYS A 95 1.94 -7.42 6.37
N ALA A 96 2.15 -8.38 5.46
CA ALA A 96 1.29 -9.55 5.34
C ALA A 96 1.32 -10.41 6.61
N GLU A 97 2.51 -10.63 7.16
CA GLU A 97 2.72 -11.39 8.40
C GLU A 97 2.05 -10.72 9.61
N ALA A 98 1.98 -9.39 9.62
CA ALA A 98 1.26 -8.61 10.62
C ALA A 98 -0.27 -8.62 10.46
N GLY A 99 -0.80 -9.19 9.38
CA GLY A 99 -2.24 -9.23 9.12
C GLY A 99 -2.83 -7.88 8.68
N VAL A 100 -2.04 -7.03 8.05
CA VAL A 100 -2.48 -5.72 7.54
C VAL A 100 -3.57 -5.89 6.48
N TYR A 101 -4.59 -5.05 6.54
CA TYR A 101 -5.69 -5.09 5.58
C TYR A 101 -5.26 -4.75 4.14
N LEU A 102 -4.45 -3.69 3.97
CA LEU A 102 -4.06 -3.20 2.67
C LEU A 102 -2.66 -2.60 2.68
N ILE A 103 -1.90 -2.82 1.61
CA ILE A 103 -0.63 -2.16 1.35
C ILE A 103 -0.72 -1.31 0.08
N SER A 104 0.02 -0.19 0.07
CA SER A 104 0.15 0.71 -1.08
C SER A 104 1.61 0.76 -1.56
N PRO A 105 2.09 -0.24 -2.29
CA PRO A 105 3.43 -0.21 -2.87
C PRO A 105 3.52 0.85 -3.97
N PHE A 106 4.63 1.58 -4.00
CA PHE A 106 4.86 2.66 -4.95
C PHE A 106 5.53 2.17 -6.22
N VAL A 107 4.85 2.32 -7.33
CA VAL A 107 5.34 1.89 -8.66
C VAL A 107 6.24 2.96 -9.28
N GLY A 108 5.72 4.16 -9.45
CA GLY A 108 6.42 5.23 -10.16
C GLY A 108 7.65 5.77 -9.43
N ARG A 109 7.66 5.78 -8.11
CA ARG A 109 8.87 6.20 -7.35
C ARG A 109 10.02 5.22 -7.49
N ILE A 110 9.73 3.94 -7.64
CA ILE A 110 10.76 2.93 -7.93
C ILE A 110 11.33 3.19 -9.33
N LEU A 111 10.49 3.43 -10.32
CA LEU A 111 10.92 3.81 -11.66
C LEU A 111 11.82 5.05 -11.65
N ASP A 112 11.39 6.11 -10.93
CA ASP A 112 12.15 7.35 -10.82
C ASP A 112 13.55 7.11 -10.23
N TRP A 113 13.64 6.28 -9.18
CA TRP A 113 14.91 5.94 -8.55
C TRP A 113 15.85 5.22 -9.53
N TYR A 114 15.37 4.21 -10.26
CA TYR A 114 16.18 3.47 -11.22
C TYR A 114 16.65 4.34 -12.38
N LYS A 115 15.79 5.25 -12.87
CA LYS A 115 16.18 6.23 -13.88
C LYS A 115 17.26 7.20 -13.39
N ALA A 116 17.22 7.59 -12.12
CA ALA A 116 18.19 8.50 -11.53
C ALA A 116 19.52 7.84 -11.19
N ASN A 117 19.52 6.56 -10.81
CA ASN A 117 20.66 5.87 -10.21
C ASN A 117 21.29 4.78 -11.10
N THR A 118 20.75 4.55 -12.30
CA THR A 118 21.31 3.58 -13.27
C THR A 118 21.51 4.26 -14.63
N ASP A 119 22.24 3.59 -15.51
CA ASP A 119 22.49 4.11 -16.87
C ASP A 119 21.26 3.97 -17.78
N LYS A 120 20.36 3.03 -17.49
CA LYS A 120 19.13 2.84 -18.25
C LYS A 120 18.12 3.92 -17.89
N LYS A 121 17.68 4.70 -18.89
CA LYS A 121 16.76 5.83 -18.70
C LYS A 121 15.35 5.57 -19.22
N GLU A 122 15.18 4.56 -20.06
CA GLU A 122 13.90 4.18 -20.62
C GLU A 122 13.62 2.71 -20.34
N TYR A 123 12.39 2.43 -19.97
CA TYR A 123 11.92 1.08 -19.65
C TYR A 123 10.62 0.81 -20.39
N ALA A 124 10.56 -0.31 -21.11
CA ALA A 124 9.28 -0.81 -21.58
C ALA A 124 8.36 -1.10 -20.37
N PRO A 125 7.03 -0.98 -20.49
CA PRO A 125 6.13 -1.20 -19.35
C PRO A 125 6.35 -2.54 -18.61
N ALA A 126 6.62 -3.61 -19.33
CA ALA A 126 6.88 -4.93 -18.74
C ALA A 126 8.25 -5.05 -18.04
N GLU A 127 9.19 -4.14 -18.35
CA GLU A 127 10.53 -4.08 -17.76
C GLU A 127 10.64 -3.03 -16.66
N ASP A 128 9.58 -2.28 -16.42
CA ASP A 128 9.52 -1.23 -15.40
C ASP A 128 9.78 -1.84 -14.01
N PRO A 129 10.81 -1.37 -13.29
CA PRO A 129 11.17 -1.97 -12.00
C PRO A 129 10.07 -1.82 -10.94
N GLY A 130 9.24 -0.79 -11.03
CA GLY A 130 8.07 -0.63 -10.16
C GLY A 130 6.99 -1.66 -10.46
N VAL A 131 6.73 -1.93 -11.73
CA VAL A 131 5.81 -2.99 -12.18
C VAL A 131 6.30 -4.36 -11.74
N ILE A 132 7.59 -4.65 -11.93
CA ILE A 132 8.22 -5.92 -11.52
C ILE A 132 8.07 -6.10 -9.99
N SER A 133 8.34 -5.06 -9.21
CA SER A 133 8.22 -5.09 -7.75
C SER A 133 6.81 -5.45 -7.29
N VAL A 134 5.81 -4.74 -7.77
CA VAL A 134 4.41 -5.00 -7.37
C VAL A 134 3.90 -6.34 -7.86
N THR A 135 4.32 -6.79 -9.04
CA THR A 135 4.01 -8.12 -9.56
C THR A 135 4.55 -9.23 -8.65
N LYS A 136 5.80 -9.09 -8.18
CA LYS A 136 6.39 -10.03 -7.21
C LYS A 136 5.62 -10.05 -5.89
N ILE A 137 5.27 -8.89 -5.36
CA ILE A 137 4.49 -8.78 -4.12
C ILE A 137 3.13 -9.47 -4.28
N TYR A 138 2.41 -9.18 -5.36
CA TYR A 138 1.12 -9.79 -5.67
C TYR A 138 1.24 -11.32 -5.70
N ASN A 139 2.19 -11.85 -6.46
CA ASN A 139 2.39 -13.29 -6.57
C ASN A 139 2.77 -13.92 -5.23
N TYR A 140 3.66 -13.30 -4.47
CA TYR A 140 4.04 -13.76 -3.13
C TYR A 140 2.83 -13.87 -2.19
N TYR A 141 1.97 -12.86 -2.17
CA TYR A 141 0.79 -12.88 -1.33
C TYR A 141 -0.19 -13.99 -1.70
N LYS A 142 -0.40 -14.20 -3.00
CA LYS A 142 -1.29 -15.27 -3.49
C LYS A 142 -0.68 -16.65 -3.27
N GLU A 143 0.62 -16.80 -3.46
CA GLU A 143 1.36 -18.05 -3.26
C GLU A 143 1.24 -18.56 -1.82
N TYR A 144 1.28 -17.68 -0.85
CA TYR A 144 1.19 -18.03 0.57
C TYR A 144 -0.20 -17.77 1.19
N GLY A 145 -1.18 -17.45 0.39
CA GLY A 145 -2.56 -17.28 0.84
C GLY A 145 -2.79 -16.11 1.80
N TYR A 146 -1.96 -15.07 1.73
CA TYR A 146 -2.19 -13.84 2.49
C TYR A 146 -3.37 -13.07 1.91
N LYS A 147 -4.22 -12.55 2.78
CA LYS A 147 -5.44 -11.82 2.40
C LYS A 147 -5.24 -10.31 2.27
N THR A 148 -4.08 -9.80 2.62
CA THR A 148 -3.75 -8.39 2.49
C THR A 148 -3.96 -7.92 1.05
N VAL A 149 -4.72 -6.85 0.89
CA VAL A 149 -5.01 -6.24 -0.42
C VAL A 149 -3.77 -5.53 -0.94
N VAL A 150 -3.37 -5.83 -2.16
CA VAL A 150 -2.28 -5.14 -2.86
C VAL A 150 -2.87 -4.03 -3.71
N MET A 151 -2.57 -2.77 -3.37
CA MET A 151 -3.01 -1.60 -4.11
C MET A 151 -1.81 -0.87 -4.70
N GLY A 152 -1.50 -1.12 -5.96
CA GLY A 152 -0.46 -0.37 -6.68
C GLY A 152 -0.76 1.13 -6.68
N ALA A 153 0.25 1.95 -6.43
CA ALA A 153 0.09 3.39 -6.26
C ALA A 153 1.24 4.19 -6.91
N SER A 154 1.04 5.49 -7.02
CA SER A 154 2.09 6.42 -7.50
C SER A 154 2.55 6.13 -8.93
N PHE A 155 1.61 6.03 -9.86
CA PHE A 155 1.90 5.76 -11.27
C PHE A 155 2.46 6.99 -12.00
N ARG A 156 3.35 6.75 -12.95
CA ARG A 156 3.93 7.77 -13.84
C ARG A 156 3.33 7.75 -15.23
N ASN A 157 2.82 6.59 -15.68
CA ASN A 157 2.28 6.43 -17.03
C ASN A 157 1.22 5.32 -17.06
N VAL A 158 0.45 5.31 -18.14
CA VAL A 158 -0.61 4.33 -18.37
C VAL A 158 -0.05 2.91 -18.59
N GLY A 159 1.15 2.79 -19.15
CA GLY A 159 1.80 1.50 -19.36
C GLY A 159 2.01 0.72 -18.06
N GLU A 160 2.41 1.39 -16.98
CA GLU A 160 2.53 0.78 -15.64
C GLU A 160 1.18 0.22 -15.15
N ILE A 161 0.10 0.97 -15.39
CA ILE A 161 -1.25 0.59 -14.98
C ILE A 161 -1.72 -0.65 -15.76
N ILE A 162 -1.53 -0.65 -17.07
CA ILE A 162 -1.93 -1.76 -17.95
C ILE A 162 -1.19 -3.05 -17.59
N GLU A 163 0.12 -2.97 -17.30
CA GLU A 163 0.91 -4.13 -16.89
C GLU A 163 0.53 -4.69 -15.50
N LEU A 164 -0.19 -3.91 -14.70
CA LEU A 164 -0.72 -4.35 -13.40
C LEU A 164 -2.22 -4.70 -13.45
N ALA A 165 -2.79 -4.85 -14.63
CA ALA A 165 -4.18 -5.28 -14.79
C ALA A 165 -4.41 -6.64 -14.13
N GLY A 166 -5.35 -6.69 -13.20
CA GLY A 166 -5.62 -7.85 -12.34
C GLY A 166 -5.11 -7.70 -10.91
N CYS A 167 -4.33 -6.66 -10.59
CA CYS A 167 -4.00 -6.30 -9.22
C CYS A 167 -5.29 -6.09 -8.38
N ASP A 168 -5.24 -6.36 -7.09
CA ASP A 168 -6.42 -6.26 -6.22
C ASP A 168 -7.05 -4.88 -6.25
N ARG A 169 -6.22 -3.83 -6.21
CA ARG A 169 -6.62 -2.41 -6.31
C ARG A 169 -5.51 -1.61 -6.99
N LEU A 170 -5.89 -0.47 -7.56
CA LEU A 170 -4.96 0.53 -8.10
C LEU A 170 -5.43 1.93 -7.72
N THR A 171 -4.54 2.74 -7.17
CA THR A 171 -4.78 4.17 -6.93
C THR A 171 -4.27 4.95 -8.12
N ILE A 172 -5.19 5.52 -8.90
CA ILE A 172 -4.87 6.18 -10.18
C ILE A 172 -5.27 7.65 -10.10
N ALA A 173 -4.34 8.54 -10.45
CA ALA A 173 -4.59 9.98 -10.51
C ALA A 173 -5.60 10.32 -11.63
N PRO A 174 -6.41 11.38 -11.46
CA PRO A 174 -7.43 11.76 -12.44
C PRO A 174 -6.93 11.91 -13.88
N ALA A 175 -5.73 12.47 -14.06
CA ALA A 175 -5.13 12.64 -15.39
C ALA A 175 -4.90 11.29 -16.11
N LEU A 176 -4.39 10.29 -15.37
CA LEU A 176 -4.16 8.94 -15.91
C LEU A 176 -5.47 8.20 -16.12
N LEU A 177 -6.48 8.41 -15.26
CA LEU A 177 -7.83 7.86 -15.48
C LEU A 177 -8.43 8.36 -16.77
N LYS A 178 -8.30 9.66 -17.05
CA LYS A 178 -8.76 10.25 -18.32
C LYS A 178 -8.05 9.64 -19.53
N GLU A 179 -6.74 9.51 -19.47
CA GLU A 179 -5.95 8.86 -20.52
C GLU A 179 -6.38 7.40 -20.77
N LEU A 180 -6.67 6.67 -19.70
CA LEU A 180 -7.20 5.30 -19.80
C LEU A 180 -8.59 5.26 -20.45
N GLN A 181 -9.47 6.20 -20.16
CA GLN A 181 -10.79 6.30 -20.78
C GLN A 181 -10.72 6.55 -22.30
N GLU A 182 -9.69 7.28 -22.74
CA GLU A 182 -9.43 7.57 -24.14
C GLU A 182 -8.69 6.45 -24.87
N ASN A 183 -8.19 5.46 -24.13
CA ASN A 183 -7.43 4.33 -24.69
C ASN A 183 -8.39 3.20 -25.11
N SER A 184 -8.42 2.92 -26.41
CA SER A 184 -9.25 1.87 -27.02
C SER A 184 -8.55 0.52 -27.17
N THR A 185 -7.29 0.40 -26.70
CA THR A 185 -6.52 -0.85 -26.77
C THR A 185 -7.17 -1.91 -25.87
N ALA A 186 -7.29 -3.13 -26.37
CA ALA A 186 -7.83 -4.23 -25.59
C ALA A 186 -6.99 -4.49 -24.33
N LEU A 187 -7.64 -4.46 -23.17
CA LEU A 187 -7.00 -4.72 -21.89
C LEU A 187 -6.88 -6.23 -21.66
N VAL A 188 -5.69 -6.68 -21.37
CA VAL A 188 -5.41 -8.09 -21.03
C VAL A 188 -5.04 -8.18 -19.55
N ARG A 189 -5.63 -9.13 -18.84
CA ARG A 189 -5.27 -9.42 -17.45
C ARG A 189 -3.83 -9.92 -17.38
N LYS A 190 -2.99 -9.25 -16.58
CA LYS A 190 -1.57 -9.56 -16.39
C LYS A 190 -1.30 -10.27 -15.07
N LEU A 191 -1.96 -9.84 -14.00
CA LEU A 191 -1.82 -10.43 -12.67
C LEU A 191 -2.96 -11.44 -12.44
N ASP A 192 -2.61 -12.71 -12.41
CA ASP A 192 -3.55 -13.82 -12.21
C ASP A 192 -2.77 -15.05 -11.75
N TYR A 193 -2.56 -15.16 -10.43
CA TYR A 193 -1.82 -16.28 -9.86
C TYR A 193 -2.57 -17.59 -10.04
N LYS A 194 -1.93 -18.55 -10.71
CA LYS A 194 -2.50 -19.89 -11.02
C LYS A 194 -1.82 -21.03 -10.24
N GLY A 195 -0.82 -20.71 -9.42
CA GLY A 195 -0.09 -21.71 -8.65
C GLY A 195 -0.88 -22.23 -7.46
N GLU A 196 -0.32 -23.23 -6.80
CA GLU A 196 -0.86 -23.76 -5.55
C GLU A 196 -0.56 -22.81 -4.38
N VAL A 197 -1.45 -22.78 -3.39
CA VAL A 197 -1.21 -22.07 -2.15
C VAL A 197 -0.30 -22.92 -1.25
N LYS A 198 0.84 -22.34 -0.88
CA LYS A 198 1.85 -22.99 -0.04
C LYS A 198 1.69 -22.60 1.43
N ALA A 199 2.31 -23.40 2.31
CA ALA A 199 2.40 -23.06 3.72
C ALA A 199 3.23 -21.78 3.91
N LYS A 200 2.74 -20.87 4.77
CA LYS A 200 3.41 -19.61 5.07
C LYS A 200 4.79 -19.87 5.70
N PRO A 201 5.84 -19.15 5.27
CA PRO A 201 7.13 -19.19 5.93
C PRO A 201 7.04 -18.61 7.35
N GLN A 202 8.06 -18.84 8.16
CA GLN A 202 8.17 -18.21 9.47
C GLN A 202 8.21 -16.68 9.32
N PRO A 203 7.51 -15.93 10.18
CA PRO A 203 7.53 -14.48 10.14
C PRO A 203 8.95 -13.91 10.28
N LEU A 204 9.23 -12.82 9.58
CA LEU A 204 10.48 -12.08 9.75
C LEU A 204 10.62 -11.58 11.17
N THR A 205 11.81 -11.81 11.76
CA THR A 205 12.24 -11.08 12.95
C THR A 205 12.60 -9.63 12.58
N GLU A 206 12.68 -8.75 13.57
CA GLU A 206 13.13 -7.37 13.35
C GLU A 206 14.50 -7.30 12.70
N ALA A 207 15.45 -8.13 13.15
CA ALA A 207 16.80 -8.19 12.58
C ALA A 207 16.80 -8.64 11.12
N GLU A 208 16.02 -9.66 10.77
CA GLU A 208 15.85 -10.13 9.39
C GLU A 208 15.19 -9.09 8.50
N PHE A 209 14.18 -8.37 9.02
CA PHE A 209 13.53 -7.28 8.31
C PHE A 209 14.54 -6.19 7.95
N TYR A 210 15.32 -5.70 8.91
CA TYR A 210 16.31 -4.65 8.65
C TYR A 210 17.43 -5.13 7.74
N TRP A 211 17.87 -6.36 7.88
CA TRP A 211 18.88 -6.93 7.00
C TRP A 211 18.42 -6.96 5.55
N GLN A 212 17.23 -7.48 5.30
CA GLN A 212 16.66 -7.57 3.96
C GLN A 212 16.31 -6.19 3.39
N HIS A 213 15.69 -5.33 4.20
CA HIS A 213 15.31 -3.98 3.78
C HIS A 213 16.51 -3.12 3.43
N ASN A 214 17.55 -3.15 4.26
CA ASN A 214 18.78 -2.39 4.01
C ASN A 214 19.63 -2.95 2.87
N SER A 215 19.36 -4.17 2.43
CA SER A 215 20.01 -4.79 1.27
C SER A 215 19.28 -4.52 -0.05
N ASP A 216 18.11 -3.89 0.01
CA ASP A 216 17.38 -3.44 -1.18
C ASP A 216 18.17 -2.34 -1.90
N ALA A 217 18.12 -2.32 -3.23
CA ALA A 217 18.88 -1.36 -4.03
C ALA A 217 18.41 0.09 -3.82
N MET A 218 17.16 0.26 -3.46
CA MET A 218 16.51 1.53 -3.21
C MET A 218 16.33 1.74 -1.70
#